data_d3b79004b4d536f3f8e8c4cb3ac8b562
#
_entry.id   d3b79004b4d536f3f8e8c4cb3ac8b562
#
_cell.length_a   1.000
_cell.length_b   1.000
_cell.length_c   1.000
_cell.angle_alpha   90.00
_cell.angle_beta   90.00
_cell.angle_gamma   90.00
#
_symmetry.space_group_name_H-M   'P 1'
#
loop_
_entity.id
_entity.type
_entity.pdbx_description
1 polymer ?
#
loop_
_entity_poly.entity_id
_entity_poly.type
_entity_poly.pdbx_seq_one_letter_code
_entity_poly.pdbx_strand_id
1 'polypeptide(L)'
;MTDNNLTIDRFLTPFVVAHQAGKPIVTVLRIDRLDRILRRCIEEQESRVQCVDCRAIYLIEKAFNPVNPFATSMSVDRLIYALGEFVHSPWLQDDVEMQAEQWRFVRAIVDTVERTPGFEERHMTPQLERQITMLRDHVRWGLHRTSQARGRR
;
A
#
# COMPACT_ATOMS: atom_id res chain seq x y z
N MET A 1 -18.43 -19.56 -10.49
CA MET A 1 -18.34 -18.34 -9.67
C MET A 1 -16.89 -17.98 -9.55
N THR A 2 -16.47 -16.98 -10.27
CA THR A 2 -15.16 -16.42 -10.07
C THR A 2 -15.19 -15.63 -8.76
N ASP A 3 -14.56 -16.17 -7.75
CA ASP A 3 -14.23 -15.43 -6.54
C ASP A 3 -13.28 -14.31 -6.96
N ASN A 4 -13.86 -13.17 -7.27
CA ASN A 4 -13.14 -11.98 -7.68
C ASN A 4 -12.55 -11.29 -6.45
N ASN A 5 -11.93 -12.07 -5.60
CA ASN A 5 -11.23 -11.53 -4.45
C ASN A 5 -9.91 -10.93 -4.95
N LEU A 6 -9.91 -9.60 -5.09
CA LEU A 6 -8.73 -8.87 -5.51
C LEU A 6 -7.65 -8.95 -4.42
N THR A 7 -6.58 -9.66 -4.70
CA THR A 7 -5.44 -9.75 -3.79
C THR A 7 -4.59 -8.48 -3.89
N ILE A 8 -3.76 -8.26 -2.88
CA ILE A 8 -2.82 -7.12 -2.86
C ILE A 8 -1.92 -7.14 -4.10
N ASP A 9 -1.37 -8.31 -4.45
CA ASP A 9 -0.47 -8.42 -5.60
C ASP A 9 -1.18 -8.14 -6.93
N ARG A 10 -2.39 -8.67 -7.09
CA ARG A 10 -3.20 -8.42 -8.29
C ARG A 10 -3.60 -6.95 -8.45
N PHE A 11 -3.68 -6.22 -7.34
CA PHE A 11 -3.91 -4.78 -7.36
C PHE A 11 -2.61 -4.01 -7.64
N LEU A 12 -1.55 -4.27 -6.87
CA LEU A 12 -0.32 -3.47 -6.91
C LEU A 12 0.44 -3.59 -8.22
N THR A 13 0.56 -4.78 -8.79
CA THR A 13 1.38 -4.98 -9.99
C THR A 13 0.92 -4.10 -11.16
N PRO A 14 -0.36 -4.12 -11.59
CA PRO A 14 -0.81 -3.21 -12.63
C PRO A 14 -0.87 -1.75 -12.18
N PHE A 15 -1.16 -1.49 -10.89
CA PHE A 15 -1.19 -0.13 -10.35
C PHE A 15 0.17 0.56 -10.51
N VAL A 16 1.26 -0.09 -10.14
CA VAL A 16 2.61 0.49 -10.21
C VAL A 16 2.97 0.83 -11.65
N VAL A 17 2.70 -0.06 -12.59
CA VAL A 17 2.94 0.18 -14.02
C VAL A 17 2.16 1.41 -14.50
N ALA A 18 0.88 1.49 -14.17
CA ALA A 18 0.03 2.63 -14.56
C ALA A 18 0.49 3.94 -13.90
N HIS A 19 0.89 3.88 -12.63
CA HIS A 19 1.36 5.04 -11.88
C HIS A 19 2.70 5.58 -12.40
N GLN A 20 3.56 4.72 -12.93
CA GLN A 20 4.84 5.11 -13.55
C GLN A 20 4.69 5.68 -14.96
N ALA A 21 3.60 5.37 -15.66
CA ALA A 21 3.40 5.75 -17.04
C ALA A 21 3.47 7.28 -17.24
N GLY A 22 4.24 7.72 -18.22
CA GLY A 22 4.39 9.13 -18.59
C GLY A 22 5.22 9.97 -17.62
N LYS A 23 5.81 9.39 -16.58
CA LYS A 23 6.62 10.11 -15.60
C LYS A 23 8.11 10.12 -16.00
N PRO A 24 8.88 11.14 -15.56
CA PRO A 24 10.32 11.17 -15.77
C PRO A 24 11.01 9.95 -15.16
N ILE A 25 12.14 9.54 -15.74
CA ILE A 25 12.87 8.34 -15.31
C ILE A 25 13.26 8.40 -13.82
N VAL A 26 13.64 9.55 -13.30
CA VAL A 26 13.98 9.70 -11.88
C VAL A 26 12.78 9.36 -10.99
N THR A 27 11.59 9.82 -11.36
CA THR A 27 10.34 9.52 -10.64
C THR A 27 9.97 8.04 -10.77
N VAL A 28 10.12 7.45 -11.94
CA VAL A 28 9.90 6.02 -12.17
C VAL A 28 10.78 5.17 -11.25
N LEU A 29 12.05 5.52 -11.13
CA LEU A 29 12.99 4.80 -10.26
C LEU A 29 12.65 4.96 -8.77
N ARG A 30 12.18 6.14 -8.36
CA ARG A 30 11.69 6.36 -6.99
C ARG A 30 10.46 5.51 -6.68
N ILE A 31 9.50 5.47 -7.58
CA ILE A 31 8.29 4.64 -7.44
C ILE A 31 8.66 3.16 -7.37
N ASP A 32 9.56 2.70 -8.21
CA ASP A 32 10.04 1.33 -8.20
C ASP A 32 10.69 0.94 -6.87
N ARG A 33 11.50 1.83 -6.32
CA ARG A 33 12.08 1.64 -4.98
C ARG A 33 11.02 1.60 -3.90
N LEU A 34 10.03 2.50 -3.95
CA LEU A 34 8.93 2.55 -2.98
C LEU A 34 8.06 1.29 -3.05
N ASP A 35 7.80 0.79 -4.25
CA ASP A 35 7.08 -0.47 -4.41
C ASP A 35 7.80 -1.64 -3.74
N ARG A 36 9.11 -1.74 -3.93
CA ARG A 36 9.92 -2.78 -3.28
C ARG A 36 9.89 -2.66 -1.75
N ILE A 37 10.00 -1.46 -1.21
CA ILE A 37 9.94 -1.21 0.24
C ILE A 37 8.54 -1.52 0.77
N LEU A 38 7.50 -1.09 0.07
CA LEU A 38 6.11 -1.38 0.44
C LEU A 38 5.83 -2.90 0.47
N ARG A 39 6.32 -3.64 -0.52
CA ARG A 39 6.15 -5.11 -0.54
C ARG A 39 6.81 -5.78 0.65
N ARG A 40 7.95 -5.30 1.09
CA ARG A 40 8.59 -5.77 2.33
C ARG A 40 7.75 -5.44 3.56
N CYS A 41 7.22 -4.23 3.64
CA CYS A 41 6.32 -3.82 4.71
C CYS A 41 5.05 -4.69 4.75
N ILE A 42 4.49 -5.01 3.60
CA ILE A 42 3.31 -5.88 3.46
C ILE A 42 3.59 -7.27 4.03
N GLU A 43 4.73 -7.89 3.69
CA GLU A 43 5.06 -9.23 4.16
C GLU A 43 5.28 -9.27 5.69
N GLU A 44 5.66 -8.18 6.31
CA GLU A 44 5.80 -8.08 7.76
C GLU A 44 4.46 -7.99 8.52
N GLN A 45 3.33 -7.85 7.82
CA GLN A 45 2.00 -7.82 8.43
C GLN A 45 1.48 -9.20 8.87
N GLU A 46 2.24 -10.25 8.67
CA GLU A 46 1.88 -11.64 9.02
C GLU A 46 1.36 -11.77 10.45
N SER A 47 2.04 -11.17 11.42
CA SER A 47 1.70 -11.27 12.84
C SER A 47 0.35 -10.62 13.20
N ARG A 48 -0.21 -9.81 12.31
CA ARG A 48 -1.48 -9.09 12.51
C ARG A 48 -2.69 -9.84 11.98
N VAL A 49 -2.49 -10.98 11.32
CA VAL A 49 -3.58 -11.81 10.83
C VAL A 49 -4.16 -12.62 12.00
N GLN A 50 -5.33 -12.23 12.47
CA GLN A 50 -6.02 -12.88 13.58
C GLN A 50 -7.09 -13.88 13.13
N CYS A 51 -7.59 -13.76 11.91
CA CYS A 51 -8.55 -14.68 11.33
C CYS A 51 -7.89 -16.06 11.10
N VAL A 52 -8.50 -17.12 11.65
CA VAL A 52 -7.98 -18.50 11.54
C VAL A 52 -7.92 -18.94 10.07
N ASP A 53 -8.99 -18.69 9.31
CA ASP A 53 -9.05 -19.07 7.89
C ASP A 53 -8.05 -18.28 7.04
N CYS A 54 -7.92 -16.97 7.29
CA CYS A 54 -6.94 -16.12 6.61
C CYS A 54 -5.51 -16.58 6.89
N ARG A 55 -5.22 -16.95 8.14
CA ARG A 55 -3.91 -17.45 8.53
C ARG A 55 -3.60 -18.80 7.87
N ALA A 56 -4.58 -19.69 7.77
CA ALA A 56 -4.44 -20.98 7.09
C ALA A 56 -4.13 -20.78 5.60
N ILE A 57 -4.85 -19.89 4.93
CA ILE A 57 -4.61 -19.55 3.52
C ILE A 57 -3.20 -18.98 3.34
N TYR A 58 -2.78 -18.08 4.21
CA TYR A 58 -1.44 -17.51 4.20
C TYR A 58 -0.35 -18.59 4.35
N LEU A 59 -0.51 -19.49 5.30
CA LEU A 59 0.48 -20.53 5.56
C LEU A 59 0.60 -21.52 4.38
N ILE A 60 -0.53 -21.86 3.74
CA ILE A 60 -0.53 -22.65 2.52
C ILE A 60 0.21 -21.92 1.40
N GLU A 61 -0.09 -20.66 1.17
CA GLU A 61 0.56 -19.85 0.16
C GLU A 61 2.06 -19.71 0.42
N LYS A 62 2.47 -19.53 1.66
CA LYS A 62 3.87 -19.44 2.07
C LYS A 62 4.66 -20.70 1.74
N ALA A 63 4.02 -21.87 1.80
CA ALA A 63 4.66 -23.13 1.44
C ALA A 63 4.93 -23.22 -0.07
N PHE A 64 4.06 -22.67 -0.91
CA PHE A 64 4.17 -22.73 -2.38
C PHE A 64 4.86 -21.50 -2.99
N ASN A 65 4.74 -20.35 -2.36
CA ASN A 65 5.31 -19.07 -2.81
C ASN A 65 5.93 -18.33 -1.63
N PRO A 66 7.19 -18.65 -1.27
CA PRO A 66 7.83 -18.03 -0.10
C PRO A 66 8.27 -16.58 -0.30
N VAL A 67 8.23 -16.06 -1.53
CA VAL A 67 8.74 -14.71 -1.84
C VAL A 67 7.79 -13.61 -1.38
N ASN A 68 6.50 -13.73 -1.68
CA ASN A 68 5.50 -12.72 -1.34
C ASN A 68 4.13 -13.35 -0.99
N PRO A 69 4.11 -14.28 -0.02
CA PRO A 69 2.89 -15.05 0.29
C PRO A 69 1.75 -14.18 0.82
N PHE A 70 2.04 -13.11 1.56
CA PHE A 70 1.01 -12.22 2.09
C PHE A 70 0.31 -11.44 0.97
N ALA A 71 1.07 -10.83 0.08
CA ALA A 71 0.53 -10.05 -1.03
C ALA A 71 -0.27 -10.92 -2.03
N THR A 72 0.12 -12.17 -2.22
CA THR A 72 -0.57 -13.08 -3.15
C THR A 72 -1.78 -13.78 -2.57
N SER A 73 -1.91 -13.83 -1.24
CA SER A 73 -3.02 -14.52 -0.56
C SER A 73 -4.03 -13.59 0.11
N MET A 74 -3.60 -12.40 0.54
CA MET A 74 -4.47 -11.48 1.28
C MET A 74 -5.19 -10.51 0.35
N SER A 75 -6.43 -10.16 0.73
CA SER A 75 -7.28 -9.23 -0.01
C SER A 75 -6.80 -7.78 0.14
N VAL A 76 -7.22 -6.94 -0.81
CA VAL A 76 -6.74 -5.57 -0.98
C VAL A 76 -7.03 -4.64 0.21
N ASP A 77 -8.05 -4.94 1.03
CA ASP A 77 -8.32 -4.20 2.27
C ASP A 77 -7.13 -4.26 3.25
N ARG A 78 -6.40 -5.37 3.26
CA ARG A 78 -5.19 -5.53 4.07
C ARG A 78 -4.07 -4.59 3.64
N LEU A 79 -4.03 -4.20 2.38
CA LEU A 79 -3.09 -3.19 1.90
C LEU A 79 -3.27 -1.85 2.61
N ILE A 80 -4.50 -1.44 2.86
CA ILE A 80 -4.79 -0.18 3.59
C ILE A 80 -4.16 -0.19 5.00
N TYR A 81 -4.24 -1.32 5.70
CA TYR A 81 -3.59 -1.46 7.02
C TYR A 81 -2.06 -1.44 6.91
N ALA A 82 -1.51 -2.09 5.90
CA ALA A 82 -0.06 -2.07 5.65
C ALA A 82 0.43 -0.64 5.34
N LEU A 83 -0.34 0.15 4.60
CA LEU A 83 -0.02 1.56 4.35
C LEU A 83 0.04 2.38 5.63
N GLY A 84 -0.77 2.06 6.63
CA GLY A 84 -0.71 2.69 7.96
C GLY A 84 0.65 2.51 8.64
N GLU A 85 1.29 1.37 8.45
CA GLU A 85 2.67 1.13 8.92
C GLU A 85 3.71 1.78 8.00
N PHE A 86 3.48 1.71 6.70
CA PHE A 86 4.41 2.19 5.68
C PHE A 86 4.70 3.69 5.78
N VAL A 87 3.77 4.48 6.32
CA VAL A 87 3.93 5.93 6.51
C VAL A 87 4.62 6.30 7.81
N HIS A 88 5.13 5.33 8.55
CA HIS A 88 5.87 5.51 9.81
C HIS A 88 7.25 4.87 9.74
N SER A 89 8.13 5.28 10.67
CA SER A 89 9.43 4.62 10.85
C SER A 89 9.24 3.12 11.15
N PRO A 90 10.07 2.22 10.62
CA PRO A 90 11.29 2.48 9.83
C PRO A 90 11.06 2.65 8.32
N TRP A 91 9.82 2.61 7.84
CA TRP A 91 9.49 2.59 6.41
C TRP A 91 9.46 3.98 5.77
N LEU A 92 9.12 5.01 6.55
CA LEU A 92 9.10 6.38 6.05
C LEU A 92 10.51 6.82 5.66
N GLN A 93 10.67 7.30 4.44
CA GLN A 93 11.96 7.69 3.89
C GLN A 93 12.46 9.02 4.49
N ASP A 94 13.76 9.11 4.76
CA ASP A 94 14.38 10.30 5.36
C ASP A 94 14.63 11.42 4.33
N ASP A 95 14.97 11.03 3.10
CA ASP A 95 15.20 12.00 2.03
C ASP A 95 13.90 12.70 1.64
N VAL A 96 13.92 14.04 1.59
CA VAL A 96 12.74 14.89 1.35
C VAL A 96 12.04 14.54 0.02
N GLU A 97 12.81 14.30 -1.04
CA GLU A 97 12.25 13.98 -2.35
C GLU A 97 11.63 12.58 -2.38
N MET A 98 12.29 11.61 -1.77
CA MET A 98 11.73 10.25 -1.62
C MET A 98 10.50 10.26 -0.72
N GLN A 99 10.53 11.00 0.37
CA GLN A 99 9.39 11.11 1.28
C GLN A 99 8.18 11.74 0.59
N ALA A 100 8.39 12.81 -0.18
CA ALA A 100 7.31 13.44 -0.95
C ALA A 100 6.72 12.47 -1.98
N GLU A 101 7.56 11.70 -2.66
CA GLU A 101 7.08 10.67 -3.59
C GLU A 101 6.32 9.57 -2.87
N GLN A 102 6.76 9.19 -1.67
CA GLN A 102 6.08 8.20 -0.83
C GLN A 102 4.66 8.66 -0.46
N TRP A 103 4.49 9.92 -0.06
CA TRP A 103 3.16 10.48 0.23
C TRP A 103 2.24 10.47 -1.00
N ARG A 104 2.78 10.86 -2.17
CA ARG A 104 2.02 10.82 -3.43
C ARG A 104 1.64 9.39 -3.82
N PHE A 105 2.57 8.45 -3.63
CA PHE A 105 2.36 7.04 -3.91
C PHE A 105 1.24 6.46 -3.02
N VAL A 106 1.29 6.70 -1.72
CA VAL A 106 0.25 6.26 -0.78
C VAL A 106 -1.11 6.86 -1.13
N ARG A 107 -1.16 8.16 -1.41
CA ARG A 107 -2.41 8.83 -1.82
C ARG A 107 -3.00 8.19 -3.08
N ALA A 108 -2.19 7.94 -4.08
CA ALA A 108 -2.63 7.33 -5.32
C ALA A 108 -3.15 5.90 -5.10
N ILE A 109 -2.50 5.11 -4.24
CA ILE A 109 -2.98 3.77 -3.88
C ILE A 109 -4.35 3.85 -3.22
N VAL A 110 -4.51 4.68 -2.20
CA VAL A 110 -5.78 4.83 -1.47
C VAL A 110 -6.90 5.26 -2.42
N ASP A 111 -6.65 6.26 -3.26
CA ASP A 111 -7.63 6.74 -4.24
C ASP A 111 -8.04 5.65 -5.22
N THR A 112 -7.10 4.86 -5.69
CA THR A 112 -7.36 3.79 -6.66
C THR A 112 -8.09 2.61 -6.02
N VAL A 113 -7.72 2.23 -4.81
CA VAL A 113 -8.42 1.17 -4.06
C VAL A 113 -9.88 1.54 -3.82
N GLU A 114 -10.15 2.76 -3.37
CA GLU A 114 -11.54 3.21 -3.13
C GLU A 114 -12.38 3.24 -4.40
N ARG A 115 -11.77 3.51 -5.55
CA ARG A 115 -12.46 3.53 -6.86
C ARG A 115 -12.59 2.16 -7.50
N THR A 116 -11.96 1.13 -6.92
CA THR A 116 -12.07 -0.22 -7.43
C THR A 116 -13.50 -0.73 -7.31
N PRO A 117 -14.13 -1.20 -8.41
CA PRO A 117 -15.50 -1.68 -8.37
C PRO A 117 -15.68 -2.80 -7.34
N GLY A 118 -16.72 -2.67 -6.51
CA GLY A 118 -17.05 -3.65 -5.48
C GLY A 118 -16.23 -3.57 -4.19
N PHE A 119 -15.25 -2.67 -4.10
CA PHE A 119 -14.44 -2.55 -2.88
C PHE A 119 -15.27 -2.11 -1.69
N GLU A 120 -16.06 -1.05 -1.83
CA GLU A 120 -16.88 -0.50 -0.75
C GLU A 120 -17.88 -1.54 -0.23
N GLU A 121 -18.57 -2.23 -1.13
CA GLU A 121 -19.60 -3.21 -0.78
C GLU A 121 -19.03 -4.47 -0.10
N ARG A 122 -17.80 -4.86 -0.45
CA ARG A 122 -17.17 -6.11 0.03
C ARG A 122 -16.32 -5.94 1.27
N HIS A 123 -15.66 -4.80 1.41
CA HIS A 123 -14.58 -4.62 2.39
C HIS A 123 -14.81 -3.47 3.35
N MET A 124 -15.68 -2.50 3.03
CA MET A 124 -15.81 -1.32 3.87
C MET A 124 -16.48 -1.66 5.20
N THR A 125 -15.73 -1.41 6.26
CA THR A 125 -16.17 -1.49 7.64
C THR A 125 -15.91 -0.15 8.32
N PRO A 126 -16.57 0.18 9.46
CA PRO A 126 -16.25 1.40 10.20
C PRO A 126 -14.78 1.52 10.58
N GLN A 127 -14.13 0.39 10.88
CA GLN A 127 -12.69 0.35 11.20
C GLN A 127 -11.83 0.70 9.99
N LEU A 128 -12.13 0.12 8.82
CA LEU A 128 -11.42 0.41 7.58
C LEU A 128 -11.60 1.85 7.15
N GLU A 129 -12.82 2.39 7.26
CA GLU A 129 -13.13 3.78 6.96
C GLU A 129 -12.30 4.74 7.84
N ARG A 130 -12.20 4.46 9.13
CA ARG A 130 -11.32 5.23 10.04
C ARG A 130 -9.86 5.15 9.62
N GLN A 131 -9.40 3.98 9.22
CA GLN A 131 -8.02 3.78 8.75
C GLN A 131 -7.73 4.60 7.50
N ILE A 132 -8.65 4.62 6.54
CA ILE A 132 -8.54 5.43 5.31
C ILE A 132 -8.50 6.92 5.66
N THR A 133 -9.38 7.38 6.55
CA THR A 133 -9.41 8.78 7.00
C THR A 133 -8.09 9.18 7.65
N MET A 134 -7.54 8.35 8.53
CA MET A 134 -6.25 8.58 9.15
C MET A 134 -5.11 8.66 8.12
N LEU A 135 -5.09 7.76 7.15
CA LEU A 135 -4.11 7.77 6.08
C LEU A 135 -4.18 9.06 5.25
N ARG A 136 -5.38 9.50 4.89
CA ARG A 136 -5.56 10.75 4.15
C ARG A 136 -5.07 11.97 4.91
N ASP A 137 -5.30 12.01 6.22
CA ASP A 137 -4.81 13.08 7.08
C ASP A 137 -3.28 13.07 7.17
N HIS A 138 -2.66 11.90 7.35
CA HIS A 138 -1.21 11.74 7.36
C HIS A 138 -0.58 12.19 6.03
N VAL A 139 -1.17 11.78 4.91
CA VAL A 139 -0.69 12.15 3.57
C VAL A 139 -0.75 13.65 3.37
N ARG A 140 -1.85 14.28 3.73
CA ARG A 140 -2.02 15.73 3.60
C ARG A 140 -0.96 16.49 4.41
N TRP A 141 -0.76 16.08 5.65
CA TRP A 141 0.24 16.66 6.52
C TRP A 141 1.67 16.41 6.02
N GLY A 142 1.97 15.19 5.57
CA GLY A 142 3.26 14.82 5.01
C GLY A 142 3.62 15.61 3.76
N LEU A 143 2.67 15.77 2.83
CA LEU A 143 2.86 16.58 1.63
C LEU A 143 3.08 18.07 1.96
N HIS A 144 2.37 18.59 2.93
CA HIS A 144 2.58 19.95 3.39
C HIS A 144 3.98 20.17 3.96
N ARG A 145 4.44 19.27 4.83
CA ARG A 145 5.79 19.33 5.41
C ARG A 145 6.90 19.24 4.36
N THR A 146 6.79 18.32 3.43
CA THR A 146 7.80 18.16 2.37
C THR A 146 7.83 19.38 1.44
N SER A 147 6.69 20.01 1.17
CA SER A 147 6.60 21.24 0.42
C SER A 147 7.32 22.40 1.15
N GLN A 148 7.13 22.54 2.45
CA GLN A 148 7.81 23.55 3.26
C GLN A 148 9.34 23.32 3.30
N ALA A 149 9.78 22.07 3.42
CA ALA A 149 11.19 21.72 3.43
C ALA A 149 11.88 22.07 2.09
N ARG A 150 11.17 21.90 0.96
CA ARG A 150 11.66 22.31 -0.37
C ARG A 150 11.78 23.82 -0.50
N GLY A 151 10.84 24.58 0.04
CA GLY A 151 10.83 26.05 -0.03
C GLY A 151 11.94 26.71 0.78
N ARG A 152 12.61 25.99 1.68
CA ARG A 152 13.74 26.47 2.49
C ARG A 152 15.11 26.23 1.85
N ARG A 153 15.14 25.56 0.72
CA ARG A 153 16.37 25.32 -0.08
C ARG A 153 16.46 26.35 -1.20
#